data_025a393a0360a02b63e16a1c70fcaedf
#
_entry.id   025a393a0360a02b63e16a1c70fcaedf
#
_cell.length_a   1.000
_cell.length_b   1.000
_cell.length_c   1.000
_cell.angle_alpha   90.00
_cell.angle_beta   90.00
_cell.angle_gamma   90.00
#
_symmetry.space_group_name_H-M   'P 1'
#
loop_
_entity.id
_entity.type
_entity.pdbx_description
1 polymer ?
#
loop_
_entity_poly.entity_id
_entity_poly.type
_entity_poly.pdbx_seq_one_letter_code
_entity_poly.pdbx_strand_id
1 'polypeptide(L)'
;QSGAYIARAKQKSGECIRLQTFDFLGFTFYCGRSRKGMPYIMPKTSSKKFRQKIRDIKVWLYANRNQPLKKLMGMLNLKLIGHYRYYGISFNGRMISNYKQQVRELLFKVLNRRSDRKSYTREGFIEMLKYYPLAMPKIYVSLF
;
A
#
# COMPACT_ATOMS: atom_id res chain seq x y z
N GLN A 1 21.66 -11.28 -6.16
CA GLN A 1 23.03 -11.29 -5.71
C GLN A 1 23.20 -10.66 -4.36
N SER A 2 22.77 -9.43 -4.19
CA SER A 2 22.83 -8.81 -2.88
C SER A 2 21.98 -9.58 -1.88
N GLY A 3 20.84 -10.13 -2.31
CA GLY A 3 20.01 -10.95 -1.44
C GLY A 3 20.70 -12.22 -0.98
N ALA A 4 21.36 -12.91 -1.90
CA ALA A 4 22.08 -14.14 -1.56
C ALA A 4 23.27 -13.85 -0.66
N TYR A 5 23.96 -12.74 -0.90
CA TYR A 5 25.06 -12.32 -0.06
C TYR A 5 24.61 -12.02 1.36
N ILE A 6 23.52 -11.28 1.50
CA ILE A 6 22.97 -10.92 2.81
C ILE A 6 22.52 -12.16 3.56
N ALA A 7 21.87 -13.10 2.89
CA ALA A 7 21.43 -14.34 3.52
C ALA A 7 22.61 -15.14 4.05
N ARG A 8 23.67 -15.23 3.27
CA ARG A 8 24.88 -15.92 3.67
C ARG A 8 25.54 -15.29 4.88
N ALA A 9 25.60 -13.94 4.87
CA ALA A 9 26.18 -13.22 5.99
C ALA A 9 25.38 -13.44 7.27
N LYS A 10 24.04 -13.48 7.14
CA LYS A 10 23.18 -13.77 8.29
C LYS A 10 23.48 -15.13 8.88
N GLN A 11 23.57 -16.14 8.05
CA GLN A 11 23.87 -17.49 8.51
C GLN A 11 25.22 -17.54 9.21
N LYS A 12 26.18 -16.85 8.66
CA LYS A 12 27.53 -16.84 9.21
C LYS A 12 27.59 -16.17 10.56
N SER A 13 26.91 -15.05 10.71
CA SER A 13 26.95 -14.30 11.96
C SER A 13 26.01 -14.89 13.01
N GLY A 14 25.05 -15.69 12.60
CA GLY A 14 24.07 -16.24 13.51
C GLY A 14 23.08 -15.20 14.04
N GLU A 15 23.04 -14.04 13.44
CA GLU A 15 22.14 -12.97 13.88
C GLU A 15 21.51 -12.28 12.69
N CYS A 16 20.40 -11.60 12.95
CA CYS A 16 19.74 -10.79 11.96
C CYS A 16 20.58 -9.58 11.61
N ILE A 17 20.78 -9.38 10.33
CA ILE A 17 21.50 -8.21 9.85
C ILE A 17 20.53 -7.04 9.82
N ARG A 18 20.38 -6.39 10.95
CA ARG A 18 19.38 -5.34 11.13
C ARG A 18 19.65 -4.08 10.33
N LEU A 19 20.86 -3.90 9.86
CA LEU A 19 21.21 -2.73 9.07
C LEU A 19 21.21 -3.00 7.58
N GLN A 20 21.02 -4.26 7.18
CA GLN A 20 21.04 -4.62 5.79
C GLN A 20 19.67 -5.10 5.35
N THR A 21 19.12 -4.37 4.39
CA THR A 21 17.89 -4.73 3.73
C THR A 21 18.16 -4.81 2.24
N PHE A 22 17.27 -5.42 1.49
CA PHE A 22 17.38 -5.43 0.05
C PHE A 22 16.00 -5.34 -0.57
N ASP A 23 15.95 -4.73 -1.75
CA ASP A 23 14.71 -4.53 -2.49
C ASP A 23 14.62 -5.55 -3.61
N PHE A 24 13.45 -6.14 -3.77
CA PHE A 24 13.22 -7.13 -4.81
C PHE A 24 11.73 -7.15 -5.16
N LEU A 25 11.44 -7.00 -6.44
CA LEU A 25 10.07 -7.04 -6.94
C LEU A 25 9.11 -6.06 -6.26
N GLY A 26 9.62 -4.90 -5.88
CA GLY A 26 8.80 -3.87 -5.23
C GLY A 26 8.68 -4.01 -3.73
N PHE A 27 9.36 -4.99 -3.15
CA PHE A 27 9.39 -5.21 -1.70
C PHE A 27 10.78 -4.94 -1.15
N THR A 28 10.82 -4.42 0.06
CA THR A 28 12.04 -4.37 0.86
C THR A 28 11.95 -5.51 1.86
N PHE A 29 12.97 -6.35 1.86
CA PHE A 29 13.03 -7.48 2.79
C PHE A 29 13.87 -7.09 3.99
N TYR A 30 13.34 -7.34 5.17
CA TYR A 30 14.01 -6.97 6.41
C TYR A 30 13.95 -8.11 7.41
N CYS A 31 14.79 -8.01 8.43
CA CYS A 31 14.91 -9.05 9.43
C CYS A 31 13.93 -8.85 10.56
N GLY A 32 13.27 -9.94 10.98
CA GLY A 32 12.41 -9.93 12.14
C GLY A 32 12.67 -11.15 12.99
N ARG A 33 11.94 -11.26 14.09
CA ARG A 33 12.05 -12.41 14.97
C ARG A 33 10.67 -12.95 15.29
N SER A 34 10.58 -14.29 15.33
CA SER A 34 9.35 -14.96 15.73
C SER A 34 9.19 -14.84 17.26
N ARG A 35 8.04 -15.31 17.76
CA ARG A 35 7.81 -15.35 19.20
C ARG A 35 8.88 -16.13 19.94
N LYS A 36 9.44 -17.15 19.28
CA LYS A 36 10.49 -17.98 19.86
C LYS A 36 11.88 -17.37 19.68
N GLY A 37 11.96 -16.15 19.16
CA GLY A 37 13.25 -15.49 18.97
C GLY A 37 13.99 -15.91 17.72
N MET A 38 13.40 -16.77 16.88
CA MET A 38 14.04 -17.20 15.65
C MET A 38 14.03 -16.09 14.61
N PRO A 39 15.17 -15.78 13.99
CA PRO A 39 15.21 -14.76 12.96
C PRO A 39 14.57 -15.26 11.67
N TYR A 40 13.90 -14.35 10.97
CA TYR A 40 13.34 -14.64 9.66
C TYR A 40 13.23 -13.35 8.86
N ILE A 41 13.09 -13.48 7.54
CA ILE A 41 13.05 -12.36 6.64
C ILE A 41 11.58 -12.04 6.34
N MET A 42 11.23 -10.75 6.44
CA MET A 42 9.88 -10.29 6.21
C MET A 42 9.84 -9.26 5.08
N PRO A 43 8.85 -9.37 4.18
CA PRO A 43 8.69 -8.37 3.13
C PRO A 43 7.85 -7.20 3.59
N LYS A 44 8.12 -6.03 3.03
CA LYS A 44 7.21 -4.89 3.10
C LYS A 44 7.34 -4.12 1.79
N THR A 45 6.29 -3.38 1.41
CA THR A 45 6.37 -2.56 0.20
C THR A 45 7.59 -1.64 0.30
N SER A 46 8.43 -1.62 -0.75
CA SER A 46 9.60 -0.74 -0.73
C SER A 46 9.15 0.71 -0.70
N SER A 47 9.92 1.56 0.00
CA SER A 47 9.57 2.98 0.09
C SER A 47 9.50 3.63 -1.28
N LYS A 48 10.43 3.29 -2.16
CA LYS A 48 10.45 3.83 -3.51
C LYS A 48 9.19 3.43 -4.27
N LYS A 49 8.82 2.16 -4.22
CA LYS A 49 7.65 1.66 -4.92
C LYS A 49 6.36 2.22 -4.32
N PHE A 50 6.30 2.33 -3.00
CA PHE A 50 5.15 2.91 -2.33
C PHE A 50 4.90 4.35 -2.81
N ARG A 51 5.95 5.18 -2.79
CA ARG A 51 5.84 6.56 -3.25
C ARG A 51 5.44 6.63 -4.72
N GLN A 52 5.98 5.74 -5.55
CA GLN A 52 5.63 5.70 -6.96
C GLN A 52 4.15 5.35 -7.14
N LYS A 53 3.67 4.35 -6.42
CA LYS A 53 2.25 3.95 -6.51
C LYS A 53 1.32 5.06 -6.05
N ILE A 54 1.70 5.80 -5.04
CA ILE A 54 0.92 6.96 -4.58
C ILE A 54 0.90 8.04 -5.66
N ARG A 55 2.03 8.33 -6.29
CA ARG A 55 2.08 9.30 -7.40
C ARG A 55 1.19 8.86 -8.56
N ASP A 56 1.27 7.58 -8.91
CA ASP A 56 0.49 7.05 -10.02
C ASP A 56 -1.00 7.19 -9.78
N ILE A 57 -1.47 6.83 -8.59
CA ILE A 57 -2.88 6.92 -8.26
C ILE A 57 -3.34 8.38 -8.18
N LYS A 58 -2.46 9.27 -7.73
CA LYS A 58 -2.76 10.69 -7.69
C LYS A 58 -3.00 11.24 -9.10
N VAL A 59 -2.11 10.92 -10.03
CA VAL A 59 -2.24 11.36 -11.42
C VAL A 59 -3.54 10.83 -12.01
N TRP A 60 -3.83 9.55 -11.77
CA TRP A 60 -5.04 8.94 -12.28
C TRP A 60 -6.29 9.59 -11.71
N LEU A 61 -6.31 9.86 -10.40
CA LEU A 61 -7.45 10.51 -9.76
C LEU A 61 -7.72 11.89 -10.34
N TYR A 62 -6.66 12.69 -10.52
CA TYR A 62 -6.82 14.03 -11.09
C TYR A 62 -7.32 13.95 -12.53
N ALA A 63 -6.83 13.00 -13.31
CA ALA A 63 -7.27 12.83 -14.69
C ALA A 63 -8.74 12.42 -14.78
N ASN A 64 -9.25 11.72 -13.77
CA ASN A 64 -10.60 11.17 -13.78
C ASN A 64 -11.54 11.87 -12.80
N ARG A 65 -11.15 13.01 -12.26
CA ARG A 65 -11.91 13.66 -11.18
C ARG A 65 -13.32 14.08 -11.57
N ASN A 66 -13.57 14.29 -12.86
CA ASN A 66 -14.88 14.72 -13.34
C ASN A 66 -15.79 13.57 -13.77
N GLN A 67 -15.34 12.34 -13.61
CA GLN A 67 -16.18 11.17 -13.88
C GLN A 67 -17.33 11.10 -12.88
N PRO A 68 -18.46 10.49 -13.26
CA PRO A 68 -19.54 10.27 -12.29
C PRO A 68 -19.00 9.50 -11.08
N LEU A 69 -19.48 9.88 -9.90
CA LEU A 69 -18.94 9.35 -8.65
C LEU A 69 -18.99 7.81 -8.59
N LYS A 70 -20.11 7.24 -8.98
CA LYS A 70 -20.25 5.79 -9.00
C LYS A 70 -19.18 5.13 -9.85
N LYS A 71 -18.94 5.69 -11.03
CA LYS A 71 -17.93 5.14 -11.96
C LYS A 71 -16.53 5.33 -11.42
N LEU A 72 -16.23 6.52 -10.88
CA LEU A 72 -14.94 6.82 -10.31
C LEU A 72 -14.61 5.86 -9.16
N MET A 73 -15.56 5.67 -8.25
CA MET A 73 -15.35 4.79 -7.10
C MET A 73 -15.19 3.33 -7.53
N GLY A 74 -15.95 2.89 -8.54
CA GLY A 74 -15.81 1.54 -9.07
C GLY A 74 -14.41 1.30 -9.65
N MET A 75 -13.93 2.23 -10.47
CA MET A 75 -12.59 2.11 -11.05
C MET A 75 -11.51 2.20 -9.99
N LEU A 76 -11.67 3.10 -9.02
CA LEU A 76 -10.70 3.25 -7.94
C LEU A 76 -10.60 1.98 -7.12
N ASN A 77 -11.73 1.33 -6.83
CA ASN A 77 -11.73 0.11 -6.06
C ASN A 77 -11.05 -1.04 -6.81
N LEU A 78 -11.18 -1.10 -8.13
CA LEU A 78 -10.45 -2.08 -8.91
C LEU A 78 -8.94 -1.86 -8.78
N LYS A 79 -8.49 -0.62 -8.78
CA LYS A 79 -7.07 -0.30 -8.60
C LYS A 79 -6.59 -0.67 -7.19
N LEU A 80 -7.41 -0.40 -6.19
CA LEU A 80 -7.08 -0.77 -4.81
C LEU A 80 -6.97 -2.28 -4.66
N ILE A 81 -7.92 -3.02 -5.21
CA ILE A 81 -7.90 -4.48 -5.15
C ILE A 81 -6.65 -5.02 -5.85
N GLY A 82 -6.30 -4.46 -7.01
CA GLY A 82 -5.08 -4.86 -7.70
C GLY A 82 -3.83 -4.64 -6.86
N HIS A 83 -3.78 -3.50 -6.16
CA HIS A 83 -2.66 -3.22 -5.27
C HIS A 83 -2.62 -4.23 -4.11
N TYR A 84 -3.76 -4.51 -3.51
CA TYR A 84 -3.82 -5.47 -2.39
C TYR A 84 -3.46 -6.88 -2.83
N ARG A 85 -3.85 -7.28 -4.04
CA ARG A 85 -3.50 -8.61 -4.55
C ARG A 85 -2.00 -8.78 -4.73
N TYR A 86 -1.32 -7.73 -5.16
CA TYR A 86 0.13 -7.79 -5.34
C TYR A 86 0.89 -7.63 -4.02
N TYR A 87 0.48 -6.68 -3.19
CA TYR A 87 1.21 -6.33 -1.97
C TYR A 87 0.61 -6.92 -0.71
N GLY A 88 -0.53 -7.59 -0.82
CA GLY A 88 -1.19 -8.21 0.34
C GLY A 88 -0.56 -9.53 0.71
N ILE A 89 0.65 -9.46 1.22
CA ILE A 89 1.45 -10.61 1.63
C ILE A 89 1.70 -10.49 3.14
N SER A 90 1.94 -11.62 3.80
CA SER A 90 2.21 -11.64 5.23
C SER A 90 3.24 -10.58 5.61
N PHE A 91 3.01 -9.90 6.72
CA PHE A 91 3.86 -8.84 7.30
C PHE A 91 3.78 -7.50 6.56
N ASN A 92 3.03 -7.40 5.47
CA ASN A 92 2.90 -6.14 4.74
C ASN A 92 1.56 -5.46 4.96
N GLY A 93 0.78 -5.91 5.96
CA GLY A 93 -0.53 -5.35 6.23
C GLY A 93 -0.52 -3.86 6.52
N ARG A 94 0.49 -3.40 7.26
CA ARG A 94 0.63 -1.98 7.60
C ARG A 94 0.79 -1.13 6.33
N MET A 95 1.60 -1.59 5.39
CA MET A 95 1.86 -0.81 4.18
C MET A 95 0.65 -0.73 3.25
N ILE A 96 -0.10 -1.82 3.12
CA ILE A 96 -1.31 -1.77 2.30
C ILE A 96 -2.40 -0.93 2.97
N SER A 97 -2.47 -0.94 4.30
CA SER A 97 -3.39 -0.07 5.05
C SER A 97 -2.99 1.40 4.90
N ASN A 98 -1.69 1.70 4.96
CA ASN A 98 -1.20 3.05 4.74
C ASN A 98 -1.50 3.52 3.32
N TYR A 99 -1.39 2.62 2.34
CA TYR A 99 -1.73 2.94 0.96
C TYR A 99 -3.19 3.35 0.85
N LYS A 100 -4.09 2.56 1.43
CA LYS A 100 -5.52 2.90 1.43
C LYS A 100 -5.76 4.25 2.09
N GLN A 101 -5.11 4.50 3.22
CA GLN A 101 -5.31 5.75 3.94
C GLN A 101 -4.87 6.94 3.11
N GLN A 102 -3.74 6.84 2.42
CA GLN A 102 -3.28 7.92 1.57
C GLN A 102 -4.16 8.11 0.34
N VAL A 103 -4.64 7.03 -0.23
CA VAL A 103 -5.59 7.11 -1.35
C VAL A 103 -6.86 7.81 -0.91
N ARG A 104 -7.34 7.50 0.28
CA ARG A 104 -8.52 8.14 0.86
C ARG A 104 -8.33 9.66 0.96
N GLU A 105 -7.18 10.10 1.47
CA GLU A 105 -6.88 11.53 1.57
C GLU A 105 -6.75 12.18 0.20
N LEU A 106 -6.14 11.51 -0.74
CA LEU A 106 -6.05 12.00 -2.12
C LEU A 106 -7.43 12.14 -2.75
N LEU A 107 -8.29 11.16 -2.53
CA LEU A 107 -9.66 11.20 -3.05
C LEU A 107 -10.41 12.41 -2.51
N PHE A 108 -10.28 12.69 -1.22
CA PHE A 108 -10.91 13.86 -0.63
C PHE A 108 -10.43 15.14 -1.32
N LYS A 109 -9.12 15.28 -1.50
CA LYS A 109 -8.56 16.46 -2.16
C LYS A 109 -9.03 16.58 -3.60
N VAL A 110 -9.04 15.47 -4.32
CA VAL A 110 -9.41 15.48 -5.74
C VAL A 110 -10.88 15.83 -5.92
N LEU A 111 -11.76 15.26 -5.09
CA LEU A 111 -13.18 15.58 -5.18
C LEU A 111 -13.45 17.06 -4.88
N ASN A 112 -12.63 17.68 -4.06
CA ASN A 112 -12.75 19.11 -3.77
C ASN A 112 -12.08 19.98 -4.82
N ARG A 113 -11.49 19.40 -5.84
CA ARG A 113 -10.89 20.10 -6.97
C ARG A 113 -11.68 19.93 -8.25
N ARG A 114 -12.90 19.44 -8.16
CA ARG A 114 -13.81 19.42 -9.30
C ARG A 114 -14.20 20.83 -9.64
N SER A 115 -14.26 21.14 -10.93
CA SER A 115 -14.70 22.45 -11.36
C SER A 115 -16.16 22.67 -10.99
N ASP A 116 -16.51 23.85 -10.54
CA ASP A 116 -17.85 24.33 -10.24
C ASP A 116 -18.72 23.37 -9.42
N ARG A 117 -18.13 22.50 -8.64
CA ARG A 117 -18.88 21.57 -7.81
C ARG A 117 -18.73 21.93 -6.35
N LYS A 118 -19.73 21.50 -5.56
CA LYS A 118 -19.65 21.66 -4.12
C LYS A 118 -18.48 20.88 -3.57
N SER A 119 -17.77 21.51 -2.67
CA SER A 119 -16.72 20.82 -1.92
C SER A 119 -17.35 19.93 -0.87
N TYR A 120 -16.71 18.81 -0.61
CA TYR A 120 -17.10 17.96 0.51
C TYR A 120 -16.52 18.49 1.80
N THR A 121 -17.33 18.53 2.85
CA THR A 121 -16.81 18.65 4.21
C THR A 121 -16.30 17.27 4.61
N ARG A 122 -15.54 17.19 5.73
CA ARG A 122 -15.10 15.89 6.23
C ARG A 122 -16.28 14.98 6.53
N GLU A 123 -17.31 15.52 7.15
CA GLU A 123 -18.52 14.76 7.47
C GLU A 123 -19.22 14.26 6.21
N GLY A 124 -19.36 15.13 5.21
CA GLY A 124 -19.97 14.77 3.94
C GLY A 124 -19.16 13.70 3.21
N PHE A 125 -17.84 13.79 3.28
CA PHE A 125 -16.97 12.80 2.66
C PHE A 125 -17.11 11.42 3.35
N ILE A 126 -17.18 11.41 4.68
CA ILE A 126 -17.40 10.18 5.43
C ILE A 126 -18.74 9.55 5.06
N GLU A 127 -19.79 10.37 4.92
CA GLU A 127 -21.10 9.86 4.50
C GLU A 127 -21.05 9.28 3.09
N MET A 128 -20.34 9.96 2.18
CA MET A 128 -20.16 9.45 0.82
C MET A 128 -19.45 8.11 0.84
N LEU A 129 -18.44 7.93 1.69
CA LEU A 129 -17.71 6.67 1.79
C LEU A 129 -18.56 5.55 2.38
N LYS A 130 -19.61 5.86 3.14
CA LYS A 130 -20.55 4.83 3.59
C LYS A 130 -21.37 4.31 2.41
N TYR A 131 -21.66 5.18 1.46
CA TYR A 131 -22.42 4.82 0.25
C TYR A 131 -21.55 4.10 -0.78
N TYR A 132 -20.34 4.61 -0.97
CA TYR A 132 -19.37 4.06 -1.91
C TYR A 132 -18.07 3.77 -1.15
N PRO A 133 -18.03 2.65 -0.42
CA PRO A 133 -16.86 2.36 0.42
C PRO A 133 -15.63 2.02 -0.42
N LEU A 134 -14.47 2.38 0.12
CA LEU A 134 -13.20 1.98 -0.47
C LEU A 134 -12.95 0.51 -0.14
N ALA A 135 -12.36 -0.21 -1.10
CA ALA A 135 -12.01 -1.61 -0.90
C ALA A 135 -11.08 -1.75 0.30
N MET A 136 -11.36 -2.74 1.13
CA MET A 136 -10.58 -2.97 2.35
C MET A 136 -9.31 -3.74 2.04
N PRO A 137 -8.20 -3.37 2.70
CA PRO A 137 -6.96 -4.13 2.56
C PRO A 137 -7.14 -5.57 3.03
N LYS A 138 -6.51 -6.48 2.33
CA LYS A 138 -6.60 -7.90 2.63
C LYS A 138 -5.28 -8.58 2.31
N ILE A 139 -4.90 -9.54 3.14
CA ILE A 139 -3.74 -10.37 2.89
C ILE A 139 -4.17 -11.53 1.99
N TYR A 140 -3.65 -11.55 0.79
CA TYR A 140 -4.00 -12.59 -0.19
C TYR A 140 -3.00 -13.74 -0.20
N VAL A 141 -1.76 -13.48 0.21
CA VAL A 141 -0.71 -14.48 0.20
C VAL A 141 -0.15 -14.61 1.60
N SER A 142 -0.31 -15.78 2.20
CA SER A 142 0.24 -16.07 3.51
C SER A 142 1.55 -16.82 3.34
N LEU A 143 2.59 -16.36 4.04
CA LEU A 143 3.88 -17.03 4.02
C LEU A 143 4.00 -18.10 5.12
N PHE A 144 3.03 -18.14 6.02
CA PHE A 144 3.02 -19.06 7.15
C PHE A 144 1.67 -19.69 7.39
#